data_ad1489f0ea023c13e4d5a0986fd72db4
#
_entry.id   ad1489f0ea023c13e4d5a0986fd72db4
#
_cell.length_a   1.000
_cell.length_b   1.000
_cell.length_c   1.000
_cell.angle_alpha   90.00
_cell.angle_beta   90.00
_cell.angle_gamma   90.00
#
_symmetry.space_group_name_H-M   'P 1'
#
loop_
_entity.id
_entity.type
_entity.pdbx_description
1 polymer ?
#
loop_
_entity_poly.entity_id
_entity_poly.type
_entity_poly.pdbx_seq_one_letter_code
_entity_poly.pdbx_strand_id
1 'polypeptide(L)' 'MTDEDPNNLNRIYLDKRGIPARVVRYDREKMWVIYMREGYEHECFAPLYKFKDEFRRVE' A
#
# COMPACT_ATOMS: atom_id res chain seq x y z
N MET A 1 13.42 13.61 9.71
CA MET A 1 12.77 13.65 9.74
C MET A 1 11.97 13.16 9.32
N THR A 2 11.38 12.86 9.31
CA THR A 2 10.66 12.45 8.74
C THR A 2 9.62 12.20 9.05
N ASP A 3 9.09 12.41 9.25
CA ASP A 3 8.11 12.34 9.58
C ASP A 3 7.23 11.57 9.05
N GLU A 4 7.04 10.73 9.33
CA GLU A 4 6.18 10.02 8.99
C GLU A 4 4.92 10.33 9.42
N ASP A 5 4.09 10.85 8.80
CA ASP A 5 2.74 11.08 9.05
C ASP A 5 2.08 9.76 9.19
N PRO A 6 1.43 9.46 10.24
CA PRO A 6 0.78 8.16 10.40
C PRO A 6 -0.28 7.91 9.35
N ASN A 7 -0.83 8.96 8.76
CA ASN A 7 -1.82 8.77 7.74
C ASN A 7 -1.24 8.78 6.35
N ASN A 8 0.06 8.87 6.23
CA ASN A 8 0.67 8.95 4.92
C ASN A 8 1.87 8.04 4.91
N LEU A 9 1.64 6.77 4.76
CA LEU A 9 2.71 5.81 4.90
C LEU A 9 3.72 5.86 3.78
N ASN A 10 3.30 6.06 2.58
CA ASN A 10 4.20 6.23 1.46
C ASN A 10 5.26 5.13 1.37
N ARG A 11 4.86 3.90 1.49
CA ARG A 11 5.77 2.78 1.41
C ARG A 11 5.55 2.02 0.12
N ILE A 12 6.62 1.44 -0.39
CA ILE A 12 6.58 0.72 -1.66
C ILE A 12 6.52 -0.77 -1.43
N TYR A 13 5.59 -1.43 -2.10
CA TYR A 13 5.47 -2.87 -2.07
C TYR A 13 5.46 -3.39 -3.49
N LEU A 14 5.80 -4.65 -3.68
CA LEU A 14 5.73 -5.27 -4.98
C LEU A 14 4.70 -6.38 -4.95
N ASP A 15 3.91 -6.48 -5.99
CA ASP A 15 2.95 -7.57 -6.07
C ASP A 15 3.66 -8.81 -6.60
N LYS A 16 2.90 -9.87 -6.85
CA LYS A 16 3.50 -11.11 -7.29
C LYS A 16 4.14 -11.01 -8.64
N ARG A 17 3.75 -10.03 -9.41
CA ARG A 17 4.34 -9.81 -10.71
C ARG A 17 5.52 -8.86 -10.67
N GLY A 18 5.81 -8.33 -9.51
CA GLY A 18 6.90 -7.37 -9.37
C GLY A 18 6.52 -5.95 -9.72
N ILE A 19 5.23 -5.66 -9.80
CA ILE A 19 4.78 -4.33 -10.13
C ILE A 19 4.69 -3.50 -8.86
N PRO A 20 5.28 -2.31 -8.83
CA PRO A 20 5.29 -1.53 -7.60
C PRO A 20 3.91 -0.98 -7.25
N ALA A 21 3.62 -0.95 -5.97
CA ALA A 21 2.43 -0.34 -5.44
C ALA A 21 2.85 0.51 -4.25
N ARG A 22 2.36 1.73 -4.20
CA ARG A 22 2.73 2.63 -3.13
C ARG A 22 1.57 2.76 -2.17
N VAL A 23 1.76 2.35 -0.94
CA VAL A 23 0.75 2.45 0.08
C VAL A 23 0.69 3.88 0.55
N VAL A 24 -0.48 4.50 0.43
CA VAL A 24 -0.63 5.89 0.80
C VAL A 24 -1.39 6.05 2.11
N ARG A 25 -2.23 5.10 2.47
CA ARG A 25 -2.97 5.20 3.74
C ARG A 25 -3.41 3.84 4.18
N TYR A 26 -3.84 3.75 5.40
CA TYR A 26 -4.32 2.51 5.98
C TYR A 26 -5.56 2.82 6.78
N ASP A 27 -6.66 2.13 6.48
CA ASP A 27 -7.91 2.32 7.19
C ASP A 27 -7.98 1.30 8.32
N ARG A 28 -7.75 1.76 9.55
CA ARG A 28 -7.72 0.86 10.69
C ARG A 28 -9.06 0.28 11.02
N GLU A 29 -10.11 1.01 10.79
CA GLU A 29 -11.42 0.52 11.12
C GLU A 29 -11.83 -0.63 10.25
N LYS A 30 -11.53 -0.56 8.99
CA LYS A 30 -11.92 -1.61 8.07
C LYS A 30 -10.77 -2.55 7.75
N MET A 31 -9.60 -2.27 8.28
CA MET A 31 -8.41 -3.06 8.03
C MET A 31 -8.12 -3.14 6.54
N TRP A 32 -8.20 -2.00 5.88
CA TRP A 32 -7.96 -1.92 4.45
C TRP A 32 -6.70 -1.12 4.18
N VAL A 33 -5.96 -1.53 3.17
CA VAL A 33 -4.78 -0.82 2.73
C VAL A 33 -5.13 -0.09 1.45
N ILE A 34 -4.88 1.21 1.41
CA ILE A 34 -5.14 2.02 0.24
C ILE A 34 -3.80 2.30 -0.43
N TYR A 35 -3.70 1.97 -1.70
CA TYR A 35 -2.44 2.09 -2.40
C TYR A 35 -2.64 2.57 -3.83
N MET A 36 -1.55 3.05 -4.44
CA MET A 36 -1.56 3.50 -5.82
C MET A 36 -0.69 2.57 -6.63
N ARG A 37 -1.12 2.25 -7.82
CA ARG A 37 -0.34 1.42 -8.72
C ARG A 37 0.32 2.27 -9.77
N GLU A 38 1.48 1.83 -10.22
CA GLU A 38 2.18 2.57 -11.22
C GLU A 38 1.40 2.58 -12.50
N GLY A 39 1.22 3.72 -13.12
CA GLY A 39 0.47 3.82 -14.34
C GLY A 39 -1.03 3.85 -14.18
N TYR A 40 -1.51 3.91 -12.93
CA TYR A 40 -2.94 3.88 -12.66
C TYR A 40 -3.25 5.07 -11.77
N GLU A 41 -4.14 5.92 -12.20
CA GLU A 41 -4.38 7.12 -11.48
C GLU A 41 -5.33 7.02 -10.35
N HIS A 42 -6.03 5.95 -10.18
CA HIS A 42 -7.02 5.81 -9.11
C HIS A 42 -6.46 5.03 -7.95
N GLU A 43 -6.91 5.37 -6.76
CA GLU A 43 -6.49 4.64 -5.58
C GLU A 43 -7.12 3.25 -5.59
N CYS A 44 -6.36 2.28 -5.18
CA CYS A 44 -6.83 0.92 -5.03
C CYS A 44 -6.85 0.56 -3.56
N PHE A 45 -7.64 -0.41 -3.19
CA PHE A 45 -7.64 -0.82 -1.79
C PHE A 45 -7.90 -2.32 -1.70
N ALA A 46 -7.41 -2.90 -0.65
CA ALA A 46 -7.54 -4.33 -0.42
C ALA A 46 -7.52 -4.60 1.07
N PRO A 47 -8.17 -5.66 1.52
CA PRO A 47 -8.09 -6.02 2.93
C PRO A 47 -6.65 -6.32 3.32
N LEU A 48 -6.31 -5.98 4.55
CA LEU A 48 -4.93 -6.14 5.00
C LEU A 48 -4.43 -7.57 4.84
N TYR A 49 -5.25 -8.55 5.22
CA TYR A 49 -4.80 -9.93 5.14
C TYR A 49 -4.48 -10.34 3.71
N LYS A 50 -5.25 -9.81 2.77
CA LYS A 50 -5.03 -10.13 1.38
C LYS A 50 -3.84 -9.38 0.84
N PHE A 51 -3.67 -8.15 1.27
CA PHE A 51 -2.54 -7.36 0.84
C PHE A 51 -1.23 -8.01 1.28
N LYS A 52 -1.17 -8.47 2.52
CA LYS A 52 0.01 -9.11 3.01
C LYS A 52 0.33 -10.39 2.25
N ASP A 53 -0.68 -11.08 1.77
CA ASP A 53 -0.47 -12.31 1.06
C ASP A 53 -0.01 -12.07 -0.37
N GLU A 54 -0.43 -10.98 -1.00
CA GLU A 54 -0.14 -10.74 -2.39
C GLU A 54 1.00 -9.77 -2.64
N PHE A 55 1.35 -8.99 -1.66
CA PHE A 55 2.39 -7.98 -1.83
C PHE A 55 3.50 -8.21 -0.82
N ARG A 56 4.70 -7.76 -1.18
CA ARG A 56 5.79 -7.82 -0.23
C ARG A 56 6.50 -6.50 -0.22
N ARG A 57 7.04 -6.14 0.93
CA ARG A 57 7.65 -4.87 1.11
C ARG A 57 9.02 -4.82 0.45
N VAL A 58 9.28 -3.73 -0.17
CA VAL A 58 10.58 -3.48 -0.75
C VAL A 58 11.36 -2.67 0.24
N GLU A 59 12.40 -3.21 0.74
CA GLU A 59 13.06 -2.46 1.69
C GLU A 59 14.42 -2.43 1.51
#